data_0b35e98dd62f520af5625799fcd9f65c
#
_entry.id   0b35e98dd62f520af5625799fcd9f65c
#
_cell.length_a   1.000
_cell.length_b   1.000
_cell.length_c   1.000
_cell.angle_alpha   90.00
_cell.angle_beta   90.00
_cell.angle_gamma   90.00
#
_symmetry.space_group_name_H-M   'P 1'
#
loop_
_entity.id
_entity.type
_entity.pdbx_description
1 polymer ?
#
loop_
_entity_poly.entity_id
_entity_poly.type
_entity_poly.pdbx_seq_one_letter_code
_entity_poly.pdbx_strand_id
1 'polypeptide(L)'
;MNTFRMLAVLMLGTALVISSCKEPEPPVKITPIFPELVQDSNVAPGSTLTLSFEANADWEVSVPSENLQWFWISDNSFKVDKVSGKVAAGEKTPVTVQIGVSETEEFDKNRSCDVTLTMGGESRVIAKYMRPAKARALAVYAAKVENGAFVMNDDGTYVYETAELSSASLLWSETDTDFRLPVRVEANCEWSMELPAWLEGNVPETTVGIVDVVLTGASLDAASGNIVFKDGGETLKQFEVSIPSCRDLAVYAVRLDDN
;
A
#
# COMPACT_ATOMS: atom_id res chain seq x y z
N MET A 1 -28.84 -18.44 110.51
CA MET A 1 -28.88 -19.15 109.19
C MET A 1 -28.45 -18.16 108.19
N ASN A 2 -27.13 -18.04 107.95
CA ASN A 2 -26.59 -16.97 107.22
C ASN A 2 -25.44 -17.50 106.40
N THR A 3 -25.56 -17.40 105.15
CA THR A 3 -24.53 -17.81 104.19
C THR A 3 -23.77 -16.59 103.67
N PHE A 4 -22.52 -16.49 104.09
CA PHE A 4 -21.58 -15.49 103.58
C PHE A 4 -21.16 -15.86 102.14
N ARG A 5 -21.37 -15.00 101.23
CA ARG A 5 -20.83 -15.18 99.88
C ARG A 5 -19.63 -14.25 99.65
N MET A 6 -18.48 -14.86 99.57
CA MET A 6 -17.22 -14.25 99.24
C MET A 6 -17.20 -13.87 97.74
N LEU A 7 -17.06 -12.57 97.39
CA LEU A 7 -16.95 -12.08 96.04
C LEU A 7 -15.48 -12.04 95.61
N ALA A 8 -15.07 -12.98 94.78
CA ALA A 8 -13.74 -12.98 94.21
C ALA A 8 -13.74 -12.04 92.99
N VAL A 9 -13.02 -10.92 93.05
CA VAL A 9 -12.79 -10.01 91.98
C VAL A 9 -11.71 -10.55 91.07
N LEU A 10 -12.06 -11.05 89.92
CA LEU A 10 -11.11 -11.48 88.91
C LEU A 10 -10.70 -10.25 88.10
N MET A 11 -9.51 -9.71 88.29
CA MET A 11 -8.91 -8.69 87.43
C MET A 11 -8.48 -9.32 86.11
N LEU A 12 -9.25 -9.16 85.10
CA LEU A 12 -8.87 -9.55 83.71
C LEU A 12 -8.05 -8.41 83.11
N GLY A 13 -6.74 -8.58 83.06
CA GLY A 13 -5.85 -7.68 82.42
C GLY A 13 -6.00 -7.77 80.87
N THR A 14 -6.72 -6.85 80.27
CA THR A 14 -6.75 -6.66 78.79
C THR A 14 -5.45 -6.08 78.35
N ALA A 15 -4.53 -6.94 77.82
CA ALA A 15 -3.40 -6.46 77.04
C ALA A 15 -3.92 -5.84 75.74
N LEU A 16 -3.89 -4.52 75.62
CA LEU A 16 -4.06 -3.81 74.36
C LEU A 16 -2.85 -4.11 73.49
N VAL A 17 -3.02 -5.02 72.54
CA VAL A 17 -2.09 -5.15 71.42
C VAL A 17 -2.33 -3.93 70.53
N ILE A 18 -1.49 -2.89 70.69
CA ILE A 18 -1.42 -1.78 69.73
C ILE A 18 -0.75 -2.38 68.46
N SER A 19 -1.58 -2.91 67.56
CA SER A 19 -1.16 -3.21 66.21
C SER A 19 -0.79 -1.87 65.56
N SER A 20 0.50 -1.57 65.51
CA SER A 20 1.01 -0.45 64.76
C SER A 20 0.67 -0.70 63.25
N CYS A 21 -0.47 -0.20 62.82
CA CYS A 21 -0.69 -0.01 61.39
C CYS A 21 0.41 0.94 60.91
N LYS A 22 1.49 0.38 60.32
CA LYS A 22 2.37 1.19 59.50
C LYS A 22 1.45 1.82 58.43
N GLU A 23 1.38 3.12 58.47
CA GLU A 23 0.79 3.88 57.36
C GLU A 23 1.46 3.38 56.06
N PRO A 24 0.70 3.02 55.02
CA PRO A 24 1.32 2.57 53.78
C PRO A 24 2.23 3.71 53.31
N GLU A 25 3.51 3.40 53.12
CA GLU A 25 4.46 4.37 52.55
C GLU A 25 3.84 4.94 51.28
N PRO A 26 3.88 6.28 51.10
CA PRO A 26 3.35 6.89 49.88
C PRO A 26 4.03 6.25 48.67
N PRO A 27 3.30 5.93 47.61
CA PRO A 27 3.86 5.28 46.46
C PRO A 27 5.04 6.09 45.94
N VAL A 28 6.17 5.43 45.79
CA VAL A 28 7.40 6.06 45.24
C VAL A 28 7.06 6.56 43.86
N LYS A 29 7.07 7.88 43.69
CA LYS A 29 6.84 8.51 42.38
C LYS A 29 8.05 8.23 41.48
N ILE A 30 7.89 7.26 40.59
CA ILE A 30 8.90 6.95 39.58
C ILE A 30 8.81 8.00 38.46
N THR A 31 9.93 8.62 38.12
CA THR A 31 10.01 9.47 36.92
C THR A 31 10.27 8.56 35.70
N PRO A 32 9.34 8.50 34.74
CA PRO A 32 9.51 7.63 33.57
C PRO A 32 10.68 8.10 32.68
N ILE A 33 11.40 7.14 32.11
CA ILE A 33 12.49 7.38 31.16
C ILE A 33 11.97 7.08 29.74
N PHE A 34 11.65 8.12 28.99
CA PHE A 34 11.24 7.97 27.59
C PHE A 34 12.45 8.03 26.65
N PRO A 35 12.37 7.42 25.46
CA PRO A 35 13.33 7.66 24.39
C PRO A 35 13.50 9.17 24.12
N GLU A 36 14.74 9.62 23.96
CA GLU A 36 15.04 11.04 23.72
C GLU A 36 14.56 11.52 22.35
N LEU A 37 14.57 10.63 21.35
CA LEU A 37 14.20 10.94 19.95
C LEU A 37 13.01 10.09 19.51
N VAL A 38 12.05 10.75 18.89
CA VAL A 38 10.96 10.07 18.17
C VAL A 38 11.53 9.47 16.90
N GLN A 39 11.35 8.16 16.71
CA GLN A 39 11.67 7.51 15.44
C GLN A 39 10.68 8.01 14.38
N ASP A 40 11.19 8.56 13.29
CA ASP A 40 10.39 9.01 12.15
C ASP A 40 10.91 8.29 10.90
N SER A 41 10.09 7.43 10.29
CA SER A 41 10.53 6.65 9.15
C SER A 41 9.39 6.22 8.22
N ASN A 42 9.73 6.13 6.93
CA ASN A 42 8.85 5.49 5.96
C ASN A 42 8.91 3.97 6.12
N VAL A 43 7.76 3.33 5.97
CA VAL A 43 7.60 1.89 6.05
C VAL A 43 7.12 1.31 4.71
N ALA A 44 7.69 0.18 4.33
CA ALA A 44 7.26 -0.54 3.15
C ALA A 44 6.06 -1.45 3.47
N PRO A 45 5.16 -1.70 2.49
CA PRO A 45 4.14 -2.72 2.61
C PRO A 45 4.74 -4.09 2.98
N GLY A 46 4.06 -4.85 3.83
CA GLY A 46 4.50 -6.17 4.29
C GLY A 46 5.70 -6.18 5.24
N SER A 47 6.24 -5.01 5.62
CA SER A 47 7.39 -4.95 6.52
C SER A 47 7.03 -5.30 7.95
N THR A 48 8.01 -5.84 8.67
CA THR A 48 7.97 -6.00 10.13
C THR A 48 9.03 -5.09 10.73
N LEU A 49 8.65 -4.30 11.71
CA LEU A 49 9.52 -3.34 12.38
C LEU A 49 9.72 -3.75 13.82
N THR A 50 10.83 -3.32 14.39
CA THR A 50 11.15 -3.55 15.79
C THR A 50 11.29 -2.21 16.50
N LEU A 51 10.43 -1.98 17.51
CA LEU A 51 10.51 -0.83 18.39
C LEU A 51 11.16 -1.28 19.70
N SER A 52 12.25 -0.63 20.10
CA SER A 52 12.98 -0.96 21.32
C SER A 52 13.11 0.26 22.23
N PHE A 53 12.91 0.06 23.53
CA PHE A 53 13.09 1.09 24.54
C PHE A 53 13.45 0.44 25.90
N GLU A 54 13.88 1.27 26.86
CA GLU A 54 14.11 0.86 28.25
C GLU A 54 12.93 1.32 29.11
N ALA A 55 12.28 0.38 29.79
CA ALA A 55 11.20 0.69 30.72
C ALA A 55 11.69 0.65 32.17
N ASN A 56 11.39 1.69 32.94
CA ASN A 56 11.69 1.81 34.38
C ASN A 56 10.43 1.87 35.26
N ALA A 57 9.27 1.74 34.64
CA ALA A 57 7.96 1.62 35.30
C ALA A 57 7.04 0.75 34.43
N ASP A 58 5.88 0.36 34.95
CA ASP A 58 4.84 -0.28 34.16
C ASP A 58 4.53 0.53 32.92
N TRP A 59 4.40 -0.15 31.78
CA TRP A 59 4.31 0.47 30.48
C TRP A 59 3.21 -0.11 29.60
N GLU A 60 2.72 0.70 28.68
CA GLU A 60 1.84 0.31 27.57
C GLU A 60 2.31 1.00 26.30
N VAL A 61 2.50 0.24 25.22
CA VAL A 61 2.69 0.74 23.88
C VAL A 61 1.37 0.60 23.14
N SER A 62 0.92 1.67 22.48
CA SER A 62 -0.34 1.67 21.76
C SER A 62 -0.24 2.39 20.41
N VAL A 63 -1.12 1.97 19.49
CA VAL A 63 -1.39 2.61 18.20
C VAL A 63 -2.89 2.91 18.09
N PRO A 64 -3.31 3.91 17.31
CA PRO A 64 -4.72 4.17 17.09
C PRO A 64 -5.42 2.96 16.48
N SER A 65 -6.57 2.55 17.03
CA SER A 65 -7.30 1.35 16.60
C SER A 65 -7.79 1.42 15.15
N GLU A 66 -8.04 2.62 14.63
CA GLU A 66 -8.38 2.87 13.22
C GLU A 66 -7.25 2.50 12.25
N ASN A 67 -6.02 2.39 12.73
CA ASN A 67 -4.86 2.01 11.93
C ASN A 67 -4.66 0.49 11.80
N LEU A 68 -5.37 -0.35 12.55
CA LEU A 68 -5.19 -1.81 12.58
C LEU A 68 -5.35 -2.50 11.22
N GLN A 69 -5.99 -1.84 10.24
CA GLN A 69 -6.12 -2.36 8.89
C GLN A 69 -4.79 -2.37 8.12
N TRP A 70 -3.86 -1.44 8.47
CA TRP A 70 -2.61 -1.29 7.76
C TRP A 70 -1.37 -1.31 8.65
N PHE A 71 -1.51 -1.05 9.97
CA PHE A 71 -0.41 -0.94 10.93
C PHE A 71 -0.87 -1.44 12.30
N TRP A 72 -0.17 -2.38 12.93
CA TRP A 72 -0.56 -3.00 14.17
C TRP A 72 0.65 -3.41 15.01
N ILE A 73 0.45 -3.58 16.30
CA ILE A 73 1.41 -4.26 17.17
C ILE A 73 1.18 -5.77 17.03
N SER A 74 2.27 -6.52 16.90
CA SER A 74 2.23 -8.00 16.86
C SER A 74 2.44 -8.56 18.26
N ASP A 75 1.41 -9.22 18.80
CA ASP A 75 1.49 -9.97 20.05
C ASP A 75 1.17 -11.45 19.78
N ASN A 76 2.17 -12.33 19.92
CA ASN A 76 2.03 -13.76 19.68
C ASN A 76 1.28 -14.10 18.37
N SER A 77 1.59 -13.39 17.28
CA SER A 77 0.95 -13.50 15.95
C SER A 77 -0.45 -12.88 15.85
N PHE A 78 -0.96 -12.25 16.90
CA PHE A 78 -2.20 -11.48 16.83
C PHE A 78 -1.91 -10.01 16.47
N LYS A 79 -2.85 -9.40 15.75
CA LYS A 79 -2.86 -7.96 15.45
C LYS A 79 -3.59 -7.27 16.61
N VAL A 80 -2.87 -6.46 17.36
CA VAL A 80 -3.44 -5.71 18.49
C VAL A 80 -3.12 -4.21 18.37
N ASP A 81 -3.93 -3.39 18.99
CA ASP A 81 -3.71 -1.95 19.08
C ASP A 81 -2.81 -1.55 20.25
N LYS A 82 -2.59 -2.46 21.21
CA LYS A 82 -1.74 -2.21 22.37
C LYS A 82 -1.15 -3.47 22.97
N VAL A 83 -0.01 -3.28 23.61
CA VAL A 83 0.65 -4.26 24.48
C VAL A 83 1.17 -3.56 25.73
N SER A 84 1.26 -4.27 26.85
CA SER A 84 1.73 -3.71 28.10
C SER A 84 2.64 -4.68 28.85
N GLY A 85 3.44 -4.13 29.74
CA GLY A 85 4.32 -4.91 30.59
C GLY A 85 4.50 -4.26 31.98
N LYS A 86 5.02 -5.04 32.92
CA LYS A 86 5.30 -4.60 34.27
C LYS A 86 6.79 -4.57 34.52
N VAL A 87 7.22 -3.58 35.28
CA VAL A 87 8.61 -3.44 35.73
C VAL A 87 8.63 -3.32 37.26
N ALA A 88 9.49 -4.10 37.90
CA ALA A 88 9.63 -4.03 39.36
C ALA A 88 10.22 -2.68 39.79
N ALA A 89 9.79 -2.18 40.94
CA ALA A 89 10.20 -0.88 41.43
C ALA A 89 11.73 -0.76 41.53
N GLY A 90 12.30 0.25 40.91
CA GLY A 90 13.75 0.51 40.86
C GLY A 90 14.53 -0.29 39.82
N GLU A 91 13.89 -1.11 39.04
CA GLU A 91 14.50 -1.84 37.94
C GLU A 91 14.37 -1.09 36.61
N LYS A 92 15.21 -1.49 35.65
CA LYS A 92 15.14 -1.09 34.27
C LYS A 92 15.14 -2.34 33.39
N THR A 93 14.20 -2.42 32.47
CA THR A 93 14.01 -3.58 31.62
C THR A 93 14.05 -3.17 30.17
N PRO A 94 14.91 -3.76 29.32
CA PRO A 94 14.84 -3.58 27.89
C PRO A 94 13.57 -4.22 27.34
N VAL A 95 12.83 -3.46 26.54
CA VAL A 95 11.58 -3.90 25.94
C VAL A 95 11.71 -3.84 24.42
N THR A 96 11.21 -4.87 23.76
CA THR A 96 11.12 -4.95 22.31
C THR A 96 9.69 -5.27 21.91
N VAL A 97 9.12 -4.43 21.05
CA VAL A 97 7.78 -4.58 20.49
C VAL A 97 7.89 -4.79 19.00
N GLN A 98 7.22 -5.80 18.48
CA GLN A 98 7.13 -6.05 17.05
C GLN A 98 5.93 -5.32 16.46
N ILE A 99 6.12 -4.70 15.29
CA ILE A 99 5.10 -3.97 14.57
C ILE A 99 4.97 -4.57 13.17
N GLY A 100 3.75 -4.85 12.75
CA GLY A 100 3.45 -5.34 11.41
C GLY A 100 2.81 -4.26 10.55
N VAL A 101 3.17 -4.25 9.26
CA VAL A 101 2.60 -3.39 8.24
C VAL A 101 1.90 -4.26 7.19
N SER A 102 0.70 -3.87 6.77
CA SER A 102 -0.08 -4.58 5.75
C SER A 102 0.66 -4.63 4.40
N GLU A 103 0.55 -5.76 3.70
CA GLU A 103 1.02 -5.91 2.32
C GLU A 103 0.19 -5.09 1.32
N THR A 104 -1.04 -4.70 1.70
CA THR A 104 -1.93 -3.95 0.82
C THR A 104 -1.35 -2.57 0.53
N GLU A 105 -1.13 -2.28 -0.73
CA GLU A 105 -0.75 -0.96 -1.21
C GLU A 105 -2.00 -0.14 -1.55
N GLU A 106 -1.92 1.17 -1.34
CA GLU A 106 -3.00 2.11 -1.68
C GLU A 106 -2.45 3.19 -2.60
N PHE A 107 -3.15 3.44 -3.69
CA PHE A 107 -2.86 4.56 -4.57
C PHE A 107 -3.37 5.86 -3.94
N ASP A 108 -2.66 6.96 -4.16
CA ASP A 108 -3.03 8.34 -3.80
C ASP A 108 -3.27 8.60 -2.30
N LYS A 109 -2.92 7.66 -1.44
CA LYS A 109 -3.19 7.78 -0.02
C LYS A 109 -1.98 7.47 0.83
N ASN A 110 -1.35 8.52 1.35
CA ASN A 110 -0.38 8.39 2.41
C ASN A 110 -1.07 7.95 3.70
N ARG A 111 -0.47 7.00 4.40
CA ARG A 111 -0.89 6.58 5.74
C ARG A 111 0.15 7.01 6.76
N SER A 112 -0.29 7.45 7.93
CA SER A 112 0.59 7.75 9.05
C SER A 112 0.06 7.12 10.34
N CYS A 113 0.98 6.72 11.21
CA CYS A 113 0.67 6.17 12.52
C CYS A 113 1.66 6.67 13.56
N ASP A 114 1.13 7.24 14.63
CA ASP A 114 1.90 7.60 15.82
C ASP A 114 1.87 6.41 16.80
N VAL A 115 3.04 6.02 17.29
CA VAL A 115 3.16 5.01 18.33
C VAL A 115 3.36 5.71 19.66
N THR A 116 2.44 5.48 20.60
CA THR A 116 2.44 6.10 21.91
C THR A 116 2.96 5.11 22.97
N LEU A 117 3.91 5.56 23.77
CA LEU A 117 4.35 4.87 24.98
C LEU A 117 3.75 5.59 26.19
N THR A 118 3.01 4.86 26.99
CA THR A 118 2.55 5.27 28.33
C THR A 118 3.40 4.55 29.38
N MET A 119 4.02 5.28 30.28
CA MET A 119 4.88 4.72 31.33
C MET A 119 4.78 5.57 32.58
N GLY A 120 4.56 4.94 33.75
CA GLY A 120 4.46 5.65 35.03
C GLY A 120 3.34 6.71 35.07
N GLY A 121 2.31 6.59 34.25
CA GLY A 121 1.18 7.52 34.14
C GLY A 121 1.41 8.71 33.19
N GLU A 122 2.56 8.81 32.54
CA GLU A 122 2.82 9.77 31.47
C GLU A 122 2.76 9.11 30.11
N SER A 123 2.33 9.83 29.07
CA SER A 123 2.25 9.33 27.68
C SER A 123 3.04 10.21 26.74
N ARG A 124 3.80 9.60 25.83
CA ARG A 124 4.54 10.30 24.77
C ARG A 124 4.50 9.52 23.47
N VAL A 125 4.44 10.23 22.35
CA VAL A 125 4.70 9.66 21.03
C VAL A 125 6.20 9.37 20.92
N ILE A 126 6.56 8.11 20.73
CA ILE A 126 7.96 7.66 20.67
C ILE A 126 8.39 7.24 19.27
N ALA A 127 7.43 7.05 18.37
CA ALA A 127 7.71 6.79 16.96
C ALA A 127 6.58 7.30 16.09
N LYS A 128 6.92 7.72 14.87
CA LYS A 128 6.00 8.09 13.79
C LYS A 128 6.37 7.29 12.56
N TYR A 129 5.42 6.60 12.00
CA TYR A 129 5.62 5.81 10.79
C TYR A 129 4.70 6.30 9.70
N MET A 130 5.25 6.40 8.48
CA MET A 130 4.50 6.80 7.32
C MET A 130 4.66 5.75 6.22
N ARG A 131 3.54 5.33 5.64
CA ARG A 131 3.52 4.56 4.40
C ARG A 131 3.10 5.50 3.27
N PRO A 132 4.02 5.81 2.33
CA PRO A 132 3.68 6.65 1.19
C PRO A 132 2.65 5.95 0.30
N ALA A 133 1.88 6.75 -0.43
CA ALA A 133 1.00 6.25 -1.47
C ALA A 133 1.80 5.53 -2.56
N LYS A 134 1.22 4.48 -3.13
CA LYS A 134 1.76 3.85 -4.33
C LYS A 134 1.59 4.80 -5.52
N ALA A 135 2.62 5.01 -6.28
CA ALA A 135 2.53 5.73 -7.54
C ALA A 135 1.90 4.83 -8.62
N ARG A 136 0.93 5.36 -9.35
CA ARG A 136 0.42 4.71 -10.56
C ARG A 136 1.48 4.75 -11.66
N ALA A 137 1.62 3.65 -12.36
CA ALA A 137 2.51 3.54 -13.51
C ALA A 137 1.79 2.79 -14.63
N LEU A 138 1.84 3.36 -15.83
CA LEU A 138 1.35 2.75 -17.05
C LEU A 138 2.30 3.13 -18.19
N ALA A 139 2.83 2.13 -18.87
CA ALA A 139 3.65 2.25 -20.06
C ALA A 139 2.99 1.54 -21.23
N VAL A 140 3.11 2.08 -22.43
CA VAL A 140 2.55 1.50 -23.66
C VAL A 140 3.65 1.38 -24.72
N TYR A 141 3.76 0.19 -25.32
CA TYR A 141 4.75 -0.13 -26.34
C TYR A 141 4.05 -0.58 -27.61
N ALA A 142 4.45 -0.05 -28.77
CA ALA A 142 3.93 -0.52 -30.04
C ALA A 142 4.61 -1.82 -30.46
N ALA A 143 3.94 -2.63 -31.25
CA ALA A 143 4.60 -3.74 -31.94
C ALA A 143 5.66 -3.21 -32.90
N LYS A 144 6.80 -3.89 -32.94
CA LYS A 144 7.92 -3.57 -33.82
C LYS A 144 7.54 -3.76 -35.29
N VAL A 145 7.97 -2.83 -36.13
CA VAL A 145 7.70 -2.84 -37.56
C VAL A 145 9.02 -2.92 -38.33
N GLU A 146 9.14 -3.90 -39.24
CA GLU A 146 10.25 -4.02 -40.17
C GLU A 146 9.69 -4.23 -41.58
N ASN A 147 10.23 -3.48 -42.53
CA ASN A 147 9.81 -3.55 -43.96
C ASN A 147 8.30 -3.39 -44.19
N GLY A 148 7.62 -2.59 -43.34
CA GLY A 148 6.18 -2.35 -43.45
C GLY A 148 5.28 -3.42 -42.87
N ALA A 149 5.84 -4.43 -42.19
CA ALA A 149 5.10 -5.49 -41.51
C ALA A 149 5.45 -5.59 -40.04
N PHE A 150 4.50 -6.07 -39.23
CA PHE A 150 4.77 -6.37 -37.82
C PHE A 150 5.72 -7.54 -37.66
N VAL A 151 6.68 -7.40 -36.75
CA VAL A 151 7.60 -8.47 -36.39
C VAL A 151 6.91 -9.41 -35.39
N MET A 152 6.92 -10.68 -35.68
CA MET A 152 6.32 -11.72 -34.83
C MET A 152 7.38 -12.76 -34.40
N ASN A 153 7.18 -13.32 -33.23
CA ASN A 153 7.91 -14.48 -32.75
C ASN A 153 7.45 -15.76 -33.45
N ASP A 154 8.16 -16.86 -33.29
CA ASP A 154 7.83 -18.18 -33.86
C ASP A 154 6.47 -18.73 -33.34
N ASP A 155 6.03 -18.29 -32.18
CA ASP A 155 4.74 -18.66 -31.57
C ASP A 155 3.56 -17.79 -32.03
N GLY A 156 3.79 -16.82 -32.93
CA GLY A 156 2.76 -15.92 -33.45
C GLY A 156 2.46 -14.70 -32.55
N THR A 157 3.23 -14.47 -31.50
CA THR A 157 3.12 -13.26 -30.67
C THR A 157 3.90 -12.10 -31.29
N TYR A 158 3.44 -10.87 -31.07
CA TYR A 158 4.15 -9.67 -31.55
C TYR A 158 5.43 -9.41 -30.75
N VAL A 159 6.46 -8.95 -31.43
CA VAL A 159 7.64 -8.34 -30.81
C VAL A 159 7.36 -6.86 -30.61
N TYR A 160 7.62 -6.35 -29.41
CA TYR A 160 7.33 -4.95 -29.06
C TYR A 160 8.61 -4.12 -29.02
N GLU A 161 8.46 -2.81 -29.33
CA GLU A 161 9.53 -1.84 -29.15
C GLU A 161 9.91 -1.71 -27.68
N THR A 162 11.13 -1.23 -27.41
CA THR A 162 11.61 -0.97 -26.06
C THR A 162 11.35 0.47 -25.58
N ALA A 163 11.05 1.35 -26.54
CA ALA A 163 10.69 2.74 -26.25
C ALA A 163 9.18 2.87 -26.06
N GLU A 164 8.78 3.63 -25.06
CA GLU A 164 7.38 3.94 -24.84
C GLU A 164 6.76 4.71 -26.00
N LEU A 165 5.53 4.36 -26.32
CA LEU A 165 4.75 4.98 -27.38
C LEU A 165 4.36 6.41 -27.00
N SER A 166 4.66 7.36 -27.89
CA SER A 166 4.26 8.78 -27.77
C SER A 166 3.29 9.21 -28.86
N SER A 167 3.31 8.54 -30.01
CA SER A 167 2.36 8.68 -31.11
C SER A 167 2.49 7.47 -32.02
N ALA A 168 1.45 7.13 -32.78
CA ALA A 168 1.49 6.01 -33.72
C ALA A 168 0.62 6.27 -34.96
N SER A 169 1.02 5.64 -36.07
CA SER A 169 0.15 5.42 -37.22
C SER A 169 -0.18 3.95 -37.31
N LEU A 170 -1.44 3.62 -37.56
CA LEU A 170 -1.86 2.26 -37.79
C LEU A 170 -1.31 1.77 -39.15
N LEU A 171 -0.93 0.49 -39.19
CA LEU A 171 -0.51 -0.16 -40.42
C LEU A 171 -1.65 -0.96 -41.06
N TRP A 172 -1.68 -0.94 -42.38
CA TRP A 172 -2.59 -1.84 -43.11
C TRP A 172 -2.14 -3.29 -43.00
N SER A 173 -3.05 -4.17 -42.60
CA SER A 173 -2.84 -5.62 -42.64
C SER A 173 -3.45 -6.21 -43.90
N GLU A 174 -2.66 -6.73 -44.79
CA GLU A 174 -3.14 -7.40 -46.01
C GLU A 174 -3.94 -8.69 -45.69
N THR A 175 -3.56 -9.37 -44.60
CA THR A 175 -4.21 -10.61 -44.18
C THR A 175 -5.61 -10.38 -43.62
N ASP A 176 -5.78 -9.32 -42.84
CA ASP A 176 -7.01 -9.03 -42.11
C ASP A 176 -7.86 -7.95 -42.78
N THR A 177 -7.30 -7.26 -43.79
CA THR A 177 -7.96 -6.20 -44.56
C THR A 177 -8.44 -5.02 -43.69
N ASP A 178 -7.68 -4.71 -42.67
CA ASP A 178 -7.93 -3.59 -41.76
C ASP A 178 -6.62 -2.85 -41.37
N PHE A 179 -6.77 -1.69 -40.74
CA PHE A 179 -5.64 -0.99 -40.11
C PHE A 179 -5.43 -1.46 -38.69
N ARG A 180 -4.20 -1.81 -38.31
CA ARG A 180 -3.86 -2.37 -37.01
C ARG A 180 -2.76 -1.60 -36.30
N LEU A 181 -2.85 -1.60 -34.99
CA LEU A 181 -1.80 -1.20 -34.07
C LEU A 181 -1.81 -2.14 -32.85
N PRO A 182 -1.04 -3.22 -32.88
CA PRO A 182 -0.85 -4.02 -31.67
C PRO A 182 -0.02 -3.23 -30.66
N VAL A 183 -0.50 -3.18 -29.42
CA VAL A 183 0.19 -2.50 -28.32
C VAL A 183 0.30 -3.44 -27.12
N ARG A 184 1.38 -3.29 -26.37
CA ARG A 184 1.58 -3.87 -25.06
C ARG A 184 1.42 -2.78 -24.03
N VAL A 185 0.56 -3.02 -23.04
CA VAL A 185 0.35 -2.14 -21.89
C VAL A 185 0.94 -2.81 -20.66
N GLU A 186 1.83 -2.13 -19.97
CA GLU A 186 2.40 -2.57 -18.70
C GLU A 186 1.91 -1.61 -17.62
N ALA A 187 1.10 -2.10 -16.66
CA ALA A 187 0.52 -1.26 -15.63
C ALA A 187 0.54 -1.94 -14.26
N ASN A 188 0.71 -1.15 -13.21
CA ASN A 188 0.62 -1.61 -11.82
C ASN A 188 -0.75 -1.31 -11.17
N CYS A 189 -1.68 -0.72 -11.92
CA CYS A 189 -3.04 -0.39 -11.51
C CYS A 189 -4.03 -0.85 -12.59
N GLU A 190 -5.32 -0.88 -12.26
CA GLU A 190 -6.38 -1.08 -13.25
C GLU A 190 -6.44 0.12 -14.20
N TRP A 191 -6.81 -0.14 -15.44
CA TRP A 191 -6.98 0.91 -16.44
C TRP A 191 -8.09 0.59 -17.42
N SER A 192 -8.59 1.63 -18.05
CA SER A 192 -9.51 1.57 -19.17
C SER A 192 -8.98 2.43 -20.32
N MET A 193 -9.47 2.20 -21.55
CA MET A 193 -9.14 3.01 -22.70
C MET A 193 -10.37 3.77 -23.18
N GLU A 194 -10.15 5.06 -23.50
CA GLU A 194 -11.08 5.83 -24.35
C GLU A 194 -10.46 5.91 -25.74
N LEU A 195 -11.21 5.47 -26.75
CA LEU A 195 -10.79 5.40 -28.13
C LEU A 195 -11.57 6.41 -28.99
N PRO A 196 -10.97 6.99 -30.05
CA PRO A 196 -11.73 7.73 -31.02
C PRO A 196 -12.72 6.81 -31.76
N ALA A 197 -13.84 7.36 -32.23
CA ALA A 197 -14.97 6.59 -32.75
C ALA A 197 -14.65 5.67 -33.96
N TRP A 198 -13.54 5.91 -34.65
CA TRP A 198 -13.07 5.12 -35.79
C TRP A 198 -12.10 3.98 -35.39
N LEU A 199 -11.76 3.88 -34.11
CA LEU A 199 -10.80 2.89 -33.59
C LEU A 199 -11.50 1.96 -32.60
N GLU A 200 -11.25 0.68 -32.74
CA GLU A 200 -11.74 -0.36 -31.84
C GLU A 200 -10.58 -1.08 -31.16
N GLY A 201 -10.81 -1.60 -29.98
CA GLY A 201 -9.84 -2.40 -29.22
C GLY A 201 -10.52 -3.25 -28.19
N ASN A 202 -10.09 -4.49 -28.11
CA ASN A 202 -10.63 -5.42 -27.10
C ASN A 202 -9.73 -5.39 -25.85
N VAL A 203 -10.20 -4.76 -24.78
CA VAL A 203 -9.52 -4.71 -23.48
C VAL A 203 -9.96 -5.92 -22.67
N PRO A 204 -9.04 -6.73 -22.13
CA PRO A 204 -9.41 -7.87 -21.27
C PRO A 204 -9.99 -7.40 -19.93
N GLU A 205 -10.67 -8.30 -19.23
CA GLU A 205 -11.25 -8.01 -17.91
C GLU A 205 -10.20 -7.66 -16.84
N THR A 206 -9.00 -8.25 -16.95
CA THR A 206 -7.87 -7.95 -16.05
C THR A 206 -6.88 -7.06 -16.77
N THR A 207 -6.64 -5.88 -16.23
CA THR A 207 -5.79 -4.85 -16.82
C THR A 207 -4.50 -4.59 -16.05
N VAL A 208 -4.31 -5.19 -14.87
CA VAL A 208 -3.07 -5.09 -14.09
C VAL A 208 -2.02 -6.06 -14.62
N GLY A 209 -0.77 -5.61 -14.73
CA GLY A 209 0.35 -6.38 -15.25
C GLY A 209 0.63 -6.08 -16.71
N ILE A 210 0.99 -7.11 -17.49
CA ILE A 210 1.28 -7.01 -18.92
C ILE A 210 0.06 -7.48 -19.71
N VAL A 211 -0.44 -6.60 -20.57
CA VAL A 211 -1.64 -6.84 -21.37
C VAL A 211 -1.36 -6.46 -22.82
N ASP A 212 -1.54 -7.40 -23.75
CA ASP A 212 -1.42 -7.13 -25.17
C ASP A 212 -2.81 -6.85 -25.77
N VAL A 213 -2.95 -5.76 -26.50
CA VAL A 213 -4.19 -5.30 -27.14
C VAL A 213 -3.92 -5.03 -28.61
N VAL A 214 -4.79 -5.50 -29.49
CA VAL A 214 -4.76 -5.11 -30.91
C VAL A 214 -5.84 -4.06 -31.15
N LEU A 215 -5.42 -2.87 -31.56
CA LEU A 215 -6.31 -1.79 -31.96
C LEU A 215 -6.54 -1.89 -33.47
N THR A 216 -7.81 -1.80 -33.89
CA THR A 216 -8.22 -1.91 -35.29
C THR A 216 -8.98 -0.67 -35.73
N GLY A 217 -8.61 -0.13 -36.89
CA GLY A 217 -9.25 1.03 -37.48
C GLY A 217 -10.19 0.63 -38.61
N ALA A 218 -11.47 1.05 -38.54
CA ALA A 218 -12.49 0.74 -39.50
C ALA A 218 -12.59 1.72 -40.66
N SER A 219 -11.83 2.82 -40.63
CA SER A 219 -11.94 3.91 -41.68
C SER A 219 -10.95 3.68 -42.80
N LEU A 220 -11.42 3.86 -44.04
CA LEU A 220 -10.57 3.94 -45.23
C LEU A 220 -10.13 5.39 -45.53
N ASP A 221 -10.68 6.36 -44.84
CA ASP A 221 -10.29 7.76 -44.92
C ASP A 221 -9.22 8.07 -43.84
N ALA A 222 -8.37 9.06 -44.17
CA ALA A 222 -7.42 9.56 -43.16
C ALA A 222 -8.17 10.02 -41.90
N ALA A 223 -7.72 9.57 -40.77
CA ALA A 223 -8.29 9.91 -39.49
C ALA A 223 -7.19 10.09 -38.44
N SER A 224 -7.43 10.96 -37.48
CA SER A 224 -6.55 11.08 -36.28
C SER A 224 -7.40 11.28 -35.04
N GLY A 225 -6.80 10.97 -33.89
CA GLY A 225 -7.43 11.11 -32.58
C GLY A 225 -6.51 10.69 -31.47
N ASN A 226 -6.98 10.82 -30.26
CA ASN A 226 -6.20 10.43 -29.08
C ASN A 226 -6.73 9.14 -28.46
N ILE A 227 -5.81 8.27 -28.07
CA ILE A 227 -6.08 7.19 -27.12
C ILE A 227 -5.78 7.73 -25.73
N VAL A 228 -6.72 7.55 -24.79
CA VAL A 228 -6.57 7.98 -23.41
C VAL A 228 -6.71 6.79 -22.49
N PHE A 229 -5.68 6.52 -21.70
CA PHE A 229 -5.68 5.48 -20.65
C PHE A 229 -6.04 6.14 -19.32
N LYS A 230 -6.99 5.56 -18.60
CA LYS A 230 -7.51 6.09 -17.34
C LYS A 230 -7.58 5.01 -16.25
N ASP A 231 -7.36 5.43 -15.00
CA ASP A 231 -7.78 4.69 -13.80
C ASP A 231 -8.90 5.50 -13.13
N GLY A 232 -10.13 4.96 -13.20
CA GLY A 232 -11.30 5.72 -12.77
C GLY A 232 -11.46 7.02 -13.54
N GLY A 233 -11.29 8.15 -12.85
CA GLY A 233 -11.37 9.51 -13.45
C GLY A 233 -10.03 10.13 -13.83
N GLU A 234 -8.91 9.48 -13.46
CA GLU A 234 -7.57 10.02 -13.67
C GLU A 234 -6.97 9.57 -15.00
N THR A 235 -6.43 10.52 -15.78
CA THR A 235 -5.69 10.21 -17.00
C THR A 235 -4.28 9.76 -16.66
N LEU A 236 -3.95 8.51 -16.98
CA LEU A 236 -2.62 7.93 -16.77
C LEU A 236 -1.69 8.22 -17.92
N LYS A 237 -2.19 8.10 -19.17
CA LYS A 237 -1.44 8.33 -20.39
C LYS A 237 -2.36 8.72 -21.53
N GLN A 238 -1.85 9.56 -22.45
CA GLN A 238 -2.53 9.94 -23.67
C GLN A 238 -1.51 10.06 -24.81
N PHE A 239 -1.87 9.60 -26.00
CA PHE A 239 -1.07 9.80 -27.20
C PHE A 239 -1.96 9.86 -28.45
N GLU A 240 -1.44 10.50 -29.51
CA GLU A 240 -2.12 10.63 -30.79
C GLU A 240 -1.94 9.37 -31.63
N VAL A 241 -3.02 8.94 -32.28
CA VAL A 241 -3.01 7.88 -33.28
C VAL A 241 -3.63 8.36 -34.57
N SER A 242 -3.17 7.81 -35.70
CA SER A 242 -3.66 8.18 -37.01
C SER A 242 -3.78 6.98 -37.96
N ILE A 243 -4.70 7.10 -38.92
CA ILE A 243 -4.75 6.25 -40.10
C ILE A 243 -4.29 7.11 -41.28
N PRO A 244 -3.28 6.66 -42.06
CA PRO A 244 -2.91 7.36 -43.30
C PRO A 244 -4.02 7.23 -44.34
N SER A 245 -4.11 8.20 -45.27
CA SER A 245 -5.06 8.11 -46.37
C SER A 245 -4.70 6.96 -47.31
N CYS A 246 -5.66 6.07 -47.60
CA CYS A 246 -5.51 4.98 -48.58
C CYS A 246 -5.90 5.39 -50.00
N ARG A 247 -6.17 6.70 -50.27
CA ARG A 247 -6.75 7.13 -51.54
C ARG A 247 -5.72 7.41 -52.65
N ASP A 248 -4.46 7.15 -52.48
CA ASP A 248 -3.46 7.21 -53.53
C ASP A 248 -3.54 5.96 -54.45
N LEU A 249 -4.59 5.88 -55.23
CA LEU A 249 -4.68 4.92 -56.32
C LEU A 249 -3.88 5.43 -57.52
N ALA A 250 -2.65 4.98 -57.67
CA ALA A 250 -1.88 5.21 -58.89
C ALA A 250 -2.32 4.17 -59.94
N VAL A 251 -3.11 4.64 -60.92
CA VAL A 251 -3.45 3.78 -62.06
C VAL A 251 -2.34 3.90 -63.11
N TYR A 252 -1.56 2.85 -63.30
CA TYR A 252 -0.58 2.72 -64.37
C TYR A 252 -1.26 2.11 -65.60
N ALA A 253 -1.44 2.89 -66.64
CA ALA A 253 -1.84 2.34 -67.94
C ALA A 253 -0.59 1.74 -68.60
N VAL A 254 -0.61 0.46 -68.88
CA VAL A 254 0.38 -0.21 -69.72
C VAL A 254 -0.04 0.05 -71.17
N ARG A 255 0.79 0.75 -71.90
CA ARG A 255 0.61 0.91 -73.34
C ARG A 255 1.01 -0.40 -74.01
N LEU A 256 0.02 -1.09 -74.54
CA LEU A 256 0.29 -2.21 -75.47
C LEU A 256 0.65 -1.61 -76.81
N ASP A 257 1.92 -1.73 -77.21
CA ASP A 257 2.34 -1.42 -78.55
C ASP A 257 1.80 -2.52 -79.45
N ASP A 258 0.89 -2.19 -80.33
CA ASP A 258 0.45 -3.10 -81.40
C ASP A 258 1.59 -3.29 -82.37
N ASN A 259 2.10 -4.52 -82.48
CA ASN A 259 2.98 -4.96 -83.58
C ASN A 259 2.15 -5.46 -84.74
#